data_7c83ec94f952e9370cd8afb6fc180d9a
#
_entry.id   7c83ec94f952e9370cd8afb6fc180d9a
#
_cell.length_a   1.000
_cell.length_b   1.000
_cell.length_c   1.000
_cell.angle_alpha   90.00
_cell.angle_beta   90.00
_cell.angle_gamma   90.00
#
_symmetry.space_group_name_H-M   'P 1'
#
loop_
_entity.id
_entity.type
_entity.pdbx_description
1 polymer ?
#
loop_
_entity_poly.entity_id
_entity_poly.type
_entity_poly.pdbx_seq_one_letter_code
_entity_poly.pdbx_strand_id
1 'polypeptide(L)'
;GGQPASHSFAQGKDALVTTTHNFGQDGEGAGTSLKFEIIKPDSGLMTTDGRAITLSNEGGLIVGRIADGEVESGKAAFALALDADGKVSVARYMSLQHPVGGASHDEAITFEGLVKAVFTVTDGDGDVKVVEAAIGKQIEIQDDGPSISAYSPSGSQLSVTFLGGSAGYNNSFGYYTKDADGNPVSGEVIWANVKTGSPDTVDSLNPDTTGFFIIPNGGSNNPGLSNGSAVTFEKVGGQWIAKVGGVALIGSDGSSVLFSDAALNVDGAHLTDNAEPGNQNWEDLTGSPDDDFNDVNIQANWNLFNLQVDETDLGVPGATTSGNFAGAFTINAGEDGLKSVGYSLKVVDGTVSNLVDTASSQAVLLKSDGAGGVVGYGDVKGAGDGGEEKVFTLTVNATTGLVSLEQLRAIFHPTTDPDEVKSLASGLVKLTATVTDGD
;
A
#
# COMPACT_ATOMS: atom_id res chain seq x y z
N GLY A 1 -12.23 -10.52 22.18
CA GLY A 1 -11.34 -11.45 21.49
C GLY A 1 -11.19 -11.02 20.04
N GLY A 2 -10.10 -10.30 19.73
CA GLY A 2 -9.75 -10.00 18.35
C GLY A 2 -9.44 -11.30 17.63
N GLN A 3 -9.92 -11.47 16.40
CA GLN A 3 -9.44 -12.53 15.51
C GLN A 3 -7.94 -12.38 15.37
N PRO A 4 -7.15 -13.47 15.42
CA PRO A 4 -5.76 -13.36 15.04
C PRO A 4 -5.69 -12.91 13.57
N ALA A 5 -4.85 -11.92 13.31
CA ALA A 5 -4.42 -11.61 11.97
C ALA A 5 -3.95 -12.91 11.28
N SER A 6 -4.11 -12.99 9.98
CA SER A 6 -3.79 -14.08 9.07
C SER A 6 -2.92 -15.20 9.66
N HIS A 7 -3.45 -16.41 9.71
CA HIS A 7 -2.66 -17.62 10.00
C HIS A 7 -2.38 -18.34 8.69
N SER A 8 -1.16 -18.81 8.50
CA SER A 8 -0.80 -19.67 7.38
C SER A 8 -0.87 -21.14 7.78
N PHE A 9 -1.28 -21.98 6.83
CA PHE A 9 -1.35 -23.44 7.03
C PHE A 9 -0.77 -24.15 5.82
N ALA A 10 0.10 -25.13 6.07
CA ALA A 10 0.65 -26.00 5.06
C ALA A 10 0.60 -27.45 5.52
N GLN A 11 0.33 -28.37 4.59
CA GLN A 11 0.43 -29.81 4.81
C GLN A 11 1.33 -30.41 3.74
N GLY A 12 2.26 -31.27 4.17
CA GLY A 12 3.11 -32.02 3.26
C GLY A 12 2.29 -32.86 2.29
N LYS A 13 2.60 -32.78 0.99
CA LYS A 13 1.96 -33.60 -0.03
C LYS A 13 2.21 -35.08 0.18
N ASP A 14 3.44 -35.42 0.57
CA ASP A 14 3.90 -36.77 0.78
C ASP A 14 4.21 -36.99 2.26
N ALA A 15 4.21 -38.25 2.68
CA ALA A 15 4.61 -38.65 4.03
C ALA A 15 6.10 -38.37 4.25
N LEU A 16 6.44 -37.64 5.32
CA LEU A 16 7.83 -37.49 5.77
C LEU A 16 8.34 -38.73 6.50
N VAL A 17 7.42 -39.52 7.05
CA VAL A 17 7.74 -40.76 7.76
C VAL A 17 6.96 -41.90 7.11
N THR A 18 7.67 -42.89 6.59
CA THR A 18 7.07 -44.13 6.12
C THR A 18 7.51 -45.26 7.06
N THR A 19 6.58 -46.08 7.52
CA THR A 19 6.85 -47.18 8.43
C THR A 19 6.59 -48.52 7.76
N THR A 20 7.52 -49.45 7.91
CA THR A 20 7.29 -50.86 7.61
C THR A 20 7.52 -51.65 8.89
N HIS A 21 6.56 -52.47 9.27
CA HIS A 21 6.62 -53.24 10.51
C HIS A 21 5.95 -54.62 10.34
N ASN A 22 6.29 -55.52 11.21
CA ASN A 22 5.70 -56.84 11.28
C ASN A 22 5.46 -57.16 12.76
N PHE A 23 4.25 -57.58 13.09
CA PHE A 23 3.85 -57.93 14.46
C PHE A 23 4.15 -59.38 14.87
N GLY A 24 4.78 -60.14 14.00
CA GLY A 24 5.02 -61.57 14.28
C GLY A 24 3.77 -62.42 14.14
N GLN A 25 3.73 -63.55 14.90
CA GLN A 25 2.60 -64.49 14.90
C GLN A 25 1.44 -64.02 15.80
N ASP A 26 1.72 -63.13 16.72
CA ASP A 26 0.80 -62.70 17.77
C ASP A 26 -0.13 -61.55 17.30
N GLY A 27 0.15 -61.00 16.10
CA GLY A 27 -0.65 -59.92 15.50
C GLY A 27 -0.40 -58.58 16.17
N GLU A 28 -1.18 -57.58 15.76
CA GLU A 28 -1.09 -56.21 16.29
C GLU A 28 -1.67 -56.10 17.70
N GLY A 29 -0.89 -55.52 18.61
CA GLY A 29 -1.30 -55.15 19.96
C GLY A 29 -1.70 -53.73 20.12
N ALA A 30 -2.38 -53.42 21.22
CA ALA A 30 -2.75 -52.04 21.56
C ALA A 30 -1.52 -51.19 21.88
N GLY A 31 -1.45 -49.97 21.30
CA GLY A 31 -0.34 -49.05 21.56
C GLY A 31 0.58 -48.78 20.38
N THR A 32 0.37 -49.45 19.23
CA THR A 32 1.05 -49.09 18.00
C THR A 32 0.69 -47.65 17.64
N SER A 33 1.70 -46.77 17.46
CA SER A 33 1.49 -45.34 17.25
C SER A 33 2.64 -44.66 16.54
N LEU A 34 2.32 -43.65 15.76
CA LEU A 34 3.28 -42.70 15.21
C LEU A 34 2.97 -41.31 15.80
N LYS A 35 3.98 -40.68 16.38
CA LYS A 35 3.79 -39.35 17.03
C LYS A 35 5.03 -38.49 16.94
N PHE A 36 4.85 -37.19 17.16
CA PHE A 36 5.97 -36.30 17.45
C PHE A 36 6.43 -36.39 18.89
N GLU A 37 7.73 -36.25 19.07
CA GLU A 37 8.35 -35.99 20.39
C GLU A 37 9.27 -34.78 20.30
N ILE A 38 9.25 -33.99 21.38
CA ILE A 38 10.11 -32.81 21.56
C ILE A 38 11.48 -33.32 22.05
N ILE A 39 12.53 -32.92 21.34
CA ILE A 39 13.93 -33.20 21.76
C ILE A 39 14.37 -32.12 22.75
N LYS A 40 14.03 -30.85 22.42
CA LYS A 40 14.45 -29.66 23.17
C LYS A 40 13.28 -28.73 23.34
N PRO A 41 12.72 -28.55 24.58
CA PRO A 41 11.60 -27.67 24.83
C PRO A 41 11.92 -26.19 24.60
N ASP A 42 13.11 -25.72 25.00
CA ASP A 42 13.62 -24.40 24.65
C ASP A 42 14.03 -24.44 23.17
N SER A 43 13.19 -23.87 22.32
CA SER A 43 13.38 -23.98 20.87
C SER A 43 14.56 -23.11 20.37
N GLY A 44 14.88 -22.04 21.05
CA GLY A 44 15.77 -21.00 20.55
C GLY A 44 15.15 -20.15 19.44
N LEU A 45 13.89 -20.41 19.07
CA LEU A 45 13.13 -19.59 18.12
C LEU A 45 12.55 -18.37 18.82
N MET A 46 12.35 -17.31 18.08
CA MET A 46 11.73 -16.06 18.54
C MET A 46 10.68 -15.59 17.54
N THR A 47 9.74 -14.79 18.00
CA THR A 47 8.90 -13.99 17.11
C THR A 47 9.68 -12.79 16.59
N THR A 48 9.24 -12.16 15.49
CA THR A 48 9.90 -10.96 14.92
C THR A 48 10.04 -9.80 15.90
N ASP A 49 9.15 -9.71 16.88
CA ASP A 49 9.25 -8.72 17.97
C ASP A 49 10.12 -9.18 19.16
N GLY A 50 10.90 -10.26 18.99
CA GLY A 50 11.95 -10.70 19.91
C GLY A 50 11.48 -11.53 21.10
N ARG A 51 10.25 -12.08 21.10
CA ARG A 51 9.74 -12.93 22.18
C ARG A 51 10.16 -14.38 21.99
N ALA A 52 10.75 -14.97 23.01
CA ALA A 52 11.20 -16.36 22.99
C ALA A 52 10.03 -17.36 22.89
N ILE A 53 10.27 -18.49 22.24
CA ILE A 53 9.26 -19.53 22.02
C ILE A 53 9.71 -20.85 22.67
N THR A 54 8.83 -21.45 23.45
CA THR A 54 8.98 -22.78 24.05
C THR A 54 8.04 -23.79 23.40
N LEU A 55 8.49 -25.03 23.27
CA LEU A 55 7.70 -26.13 22.71
C LEU A 55 6.98 -26.91 23.81
N SER A 56 5.72 -27.24 23.55
CA SER A 56 4.91 -28.14 24.38
C SER A 56 4.17 -29.18 23.54
N ASN A 57 3.93 -30.38 24.10
CA ASN A 57 3.06 -31.35 23.46
C ASN A 57 1.65 -31.25 24.01
N GLU A 58 0.69 -30.95 23.15
CA GLU A 58 -0.69 -30.69 23.51
C GLU A 58 -1.64 -31.57 22.69
N GLY A 59 -2.01 -32.69 23.25
CA GLY A 59 -2.92 -33.65 22.59
C GLY A 59 -2.35 -34.26 21.30
N GLY A 60 -1.04 -34.44 21.22
CA GLY A 60 -0.35 -34.96 20.04
C GLY A 60 0.16 -33.89 19.07
N LEU A 61 -0.18 -32.63 19.27
CA LEU A 61 0.40 -31.50 18.55
C LEU A 61 1.66 -31.02 19.25
N ILE A 62 2.66 -30.62 18.50
CA ILE A 62 3.75 -29.80 19.04
C ILE A 62 3.35 -28.34 18.85
N VAL A 63 3.20 -27.60 19.93
CA VAL A 63 2.83 -26.19 19.91
C VAL A 63 4.01 -25.36 20.40
N GLY A 64 4.43 -24.39 19.57
CA GLY A 64 5.35 -23.33 19.96
C GLY A 64 4.57 -22.20 20.62
N ARG A 65 4.85 -21.92 21.89
CA ARG A 65 4.19 -20.84 22.64
C ARG A 65 5.17 -19.78 23.07
N ILE A 66 4.69 -18.55 23.14
CA ILE A 66 5.44 -17.47 23.78
C ILE A 66 5.81 -17.89 25.19
N ALA A 67 7.12 -17.80 25.51
CA ALA A 67 7.68 -18.26 26.76
C ALA A 67 7.13 -17.52 28.00
N ASP A 68 7.23 -18.16 29.15
CA ASP A 68 6.81 -17.54 30.42
C ASP A 68 7.65 -16.31 30.74
N GLY A 69 6.98 -15.24 31.19
CA GLY A 69 7.61 -13.96 31.50
C GLY A 69 7.63 -12.96 30.34
N GLU A 70 7.33 -13.40 29.14
CA GLU A 70 7.19 -12.52 27.96
C GLU A 70 5.78 -11.88 27.88
N VAL A 71 5.70 -10.78 27.15
CA VAL A 71 4.40 -10.18 26.79
C VAL A 71 3.62 -11.18 25.96
N GLU A 72 2.32 -11.39 26.28
CA GLU A 72 1.46 -12.40 25.65
C GLU A 72 1.87 -13.87 25.90
N SER A 73 2.60 -14.13 26.99
CA SER A 73 2.97 -15.46 27.44
C SER A 73 1.83 -16.48 27.26
N GLY A 74 2.18 -17.65 26.75
CA GLY A 74 1.25 -18.73 26.49
C GLY A 74 0.47 -18.67 25.20
N LYS A 75 0.50 -17.57 24.41
CA LYS A 75 -0.09 -17.55 23.07
C LYS A 75 0.70 -18.47 22.12
N ALA A 76 0.00 -19.17 21.22
CA ALA A 76 0.62 -20.02 20.22
C ALA A 76 1.21 -19.16 19.10
N ALA A 77 2.48 -19.40 18.78
CA ALA A 77 3.15 -18.85 17.61
C ALA A 77 3.01 -19.79 16.40
N PHE A 78 3.10 -21.10 16.63
CA PHE A 78 2.87 -22.11 15.59
C PHE A 78 2.41 -23.44 16.22
N ALA A 79 1.95 -24.37 15.36
CA ALA A 79 1.65 -25.73 15.74
C ALA A 79 2.09 -26.72 14.63
N LEU A 80 2.62 -27.88 15.03
CA LEU A 80 2.97 -28.99 14.14
C LEU A 80 2.10 -30.20 14.48
N ALA A 81 1.59 -30.87 13.45
CA ALA A 81 0.88 -32.13 13.55
C ALA A 81 1.55 -33.20 12.70
N LEU A 82 1.57 -34.43 13.21
CA LEU A 82 1.99 -35.63 12.47
C LEU A 82 0.80 -36.60 12.48
N ASP A 83 0.30 -36.94 11.30
CA ASP A 83 -0.82 -37.88 11.17
C ASP A 83 -0.33 -39.35 11.12
N ALA A 84 -1.30 -40.25 11.13
CA ALA A 84 -1.01 -41.70 11.09
C ALA A 84 -0.38 -42.15 9.76
N ASP A 85 -0.57 -41.40 8.69
CA ASP A 85 0.01 -41.66 7.38
C ASP A 85 1.43 -41.10 7.24
N GLY A 86 1.95 -40.46 8.29
CA GLY A 86 3.29 -39.87 8.33
C GLY A 86 3.43 -38.54 7.66
N LYS A 87 2.31 -37.84 7.38
CA LYS A 87 2.31 -36.49 6.85
C LYS A 87 2.41 -35.47 7.96
N VAL A 88 3.15 -34.41 7.70
CA VAL A 88 3.30 -33.27 8.63
C VAL A 88 2.46 -32.10 8.16
N SER A 89 1.78 -31.47 9.09
CA SER A 89 1.08 -30.19 8.91
C SER A 89 1.70 -29.15 9.81
N VAL A 90 1.81 -27.92 9.30
CA VAL A 90 2.32 -26.74 10.00
C VAL A 90 1.25 -25.66 9.96
N ALA A 91 0.91 -25.09 11.11
CA ALA A 91 0.09 -23.89 11.22
C ALA A 91 0.91 -22.79 11.89
N ARG A 92 1.04 -21.63 11.26
CA ARG A 92 1.72 -20.46 11.80
C ARG A 92 0.66 -19.42 12.20
N TYR A 93 0.79 -18.85 13.39
CA TYR A 93 -0.13 -17.85 13.96
C TYR A 93 0.55 -16.52 14.23
N MET A 94 1.89 -16.48 14.24
CA MET A 94 2.70 -15.28 14.43
C MET A 94 3.91 -15.36 13.51
N SER A 95 4.42 -14.18 13.13
CA SER A 95 5.68 -14.09 12.41
C SER A 95 6.86 -14.50 13.29
N LEU A 96 7.81 -15.21 12.70
CA LEU A 96 8.98 -15.74 13.38
C LEU A 96 10.22 -15.00 12.88
N GLN A 97 11.12 -14.67 13.81
CA GLN A 97 12.39 -14.05 13.45
C GLN A 97 13.27 -15.03 12.70
N HIS A 98 13.68 -14.68 11.50
CA HIS A 98 14.61 -15.43 10.68
C HIS A 98 16.08 -15.11 11.02
N PRO A 99 17.04 -16.02 10.79
CA PRO A 99 18.40 -15.86 11.30
C PRO A 99 19.22 -14.80 10.59
N VAL A 100 18.81 -14.38 9.38
CA VAL A 100 19.50 -13.38 8.56
C VAL A 100 18.48 -12.36 8.12
N GLY A 101 18.52 -11.16 8.69
CA GLY A 101 17.66 -10.05 8.28
C GLY A 101 18.22 -9.25 7.12
N GLY A 102 17.48 -8.26 6.65
CA GLY A 102 17.91 -7.29 5.67
C GLY A 102 17.42 -7.59 4.26
N ALA A 103 18.29 -7.86 3.30
CA ALA A 103 17.93 -8.06 1.89
C ALA A 103 17.76 -9.55 1.51
N SER A 104 17.92 -10.46 2.44
CA SER A 104 17.69 -11.89 2.25
C SER A 104 16.24 -12.23 2.62
N HIS A 105 15.56 -12.98 1.77
CA HIS A 105 14.16 -13.37 1.94
C HIS A 105 13.96 -14.86 1.61
N ASP A 106 15.05 -15.63 1.56
CA ASP A 106 15.05 -17.03 1.12
C ASP A 106 15.52 -17.98 2.22
N GLU A 107 15.79 -17.49 3.42
CA GLU A 107 16.19 -18.33 4.53
C GLU A 107 15.01 -19.00 5.21
N ALA A 108 15.25 -20.21 5.65
CA ALA A 108 14.26 -21.02 6.32
C ALA A 108 14.63 -21.29 7.79
N ILE A 109 13.65 -21.18 8.66
CA ILE A 109 13.71 -21.75 10.00
C ILE A 109 13.41 -23.23 9.86
N THR A 110 14.29 -24.09 10.41
CA THR A 110 14.07 -25.53 10.50
C THR A 110 13.84 -25.96 11.94
N PHE A 111 13.21 -27.12 12.12
CA PHE A 111 13.03 -27.75 13.44
C PHE A 111 14.07 -28.79 13.73
N GLU A 112 15.25 -28.72 13.08
CA GLU A 112 16.38 -29.61 13.28
C GLU A 112 16.83 -29.64 14.75
N GLY A 113 16.91 -30.83 15.35
CA GLY A 113 17.26 -30.98 16.77
C GLY A 113 16.18 -30.51 17.76
N LEU A 114 15.02 -30.09 17.31
CA LEU A 114 13.89 -29.65 18.15
C LEU A 114 12.82 -30.74 18.29
N VAL A 115 12.53 -31.43 17.18
CA VAL A 115 11.49 -32.45 17.12
C VAL A 115 11.96 -33.70 16.38
N LYS A 116 11.38 -34.84 16.75
CA LYS A 116 11.57 -36.13 16.08
C LYS A 116 10.24 -36.87 15.94
N ALA A 117 10.14 -37.77 14.98
CA ALA A 117 9.05 -38.74 14.92
C ALA A 117 9.43 -40.00 15.69
N VAL A 118 8.49 -40.51 16.44
CA VAL A 118 8.64 -41.78 17.19
C VAL A 118 7.55 -42.73 16.74
N PHE A 119 7.96 -43.88 16.24
CA PHE A 119 7.08 -44.97 15.89
C PHE A 119 7.23 -46.10 16.90
N THR A 120 6.11 -46.45 17.53
CA THR A 120 6.02 -47.55 18.48
C THR A 120 5.19 -48.64 17.87
N VAL A 121 5.70 -49.88 17.88
CA VAL A 121 4.99 -51.09 17.48
C VAL A 121 4.79 -51.92 18.73
N THR A 122 3.56 -52.37 18.94
CA THR A 122 3.23 -53.31 20.04
C THR A 122 2.54 -54.52 19.42
N ASP A 123 2.97 -55.72 19.74
CA ASP A 123 2.32 -56.94 19.27
C ASP A 123 1.24 -57.44 20.23
N GLY A 124 0.61 -58.58 19.91
CA GLY A 124 -0.58 -59.07 20.61
C GLY A 124 -0.34 -59.54 22.05
N ASP A 125 0.87 -59.92 22.41
CA ASP A 125 1.24 -60.31 23.80
C ASP A 125 1.90 -59.16 24.58
N GLY A 126 2.07 -57.97 23.92
CA GLY A 126 2.51 -56.74 24.55
C GLY A 126 3.98 -56.41 24.42
N ASP A 127 4.73 -57.11 23.58
CA ASP A 127 6.12 -56.75 23.28
C ASP A 127 6.19 -55.44 22.47
N VAL A 128 7.12 -54.57 22.85
CA VAL A 128 7.22 -53.23 22.30
C VAL A 128 8.54 -52.99 21.59
N LYS A 129 8.45 -52.43 20.39
CA LYS A 129 9.60 -51.89 19.65
C LYS A 129 9.42 -50.45 19.32
N VAL A 130 10.41 -49.60 19.63
CA VAL A 130 10.40 -48.17 19.34
C VAL A 130 11.50 -47.85 18.36
N VAL A 131 11.16 -47.00 17.36
CA VAL A 131 12.10 -46.44 16.38
C VAL A 131 11.90 -44.95 16.30
N GLU A 132 12.99 -44.22 16.20
CA GLU A 132 12.98 -42.75 16.11
C GLU A 132 13.53 -42.29 14.77
N ALA A 133 12.96 -41.21 14.23
CA ALA A 133 13.42 -40.55 13.00
C ALA A 133 13.59 -39.06 13.25
N ALA A 134 14.78 -38.55 12.95
CA ALA A 134 15.05 -37.10 12.98
C ALA A 134 14.47 -36.46 11.71
N ILE A 135 13.33 -35.82 11.82
CA ILE A 135 12.60 -35.21 10.69
C ILE A 135 12.52 -33.69 10.77
N GLY A 136 13.05 -33.08 11.84
CA GLY A 136 12.95 -31.66 12.04
C GLY A 136 13.59 -30.80 10.93
N LYS A 137 14.62 -31.33 10.27
CA LYS A 137 15.26 -30.61 9.16
C LYS A 137 14.39 -30.50 7.90
N GLN A 138 13.43 -31.39 7.71
CA GLN A 138 12.52 -31.41 6.58
C GLN A 138 11.24 -30.59 6.82
N ILE A 139 11.12 -29.99 8.00
CA ILE A 139 10.03 -29.09 8.36
C ILE A 139 10.62 -27.69 8.36
N GLU A 140 10.14 -26.85 7.43
CA GLU A 140 10.70 -25.54 7.19
C GLU A 140 9.57 -24.48 7.22
N ILE A 141 9.87 -23.32 7.81
CA ILE A 141 9.10 -22.08 7.65
C ILE A 141 10.03 -21.14 6.91
N GLN A 142 9.65 -20.78 5.70
CA GLN A 142 10.39 -19.83 4.87
C GLN A 142 10.02 -18.40 5.26
N ASP A 143 10.99 -17.52 5.09
CA ASP A 143 10.80 -16.08 5.21
C ASP A 143 9.94 -15.55 4.07
N ASP A 144 9.24 -14.44 4.31
CA ASP A 144 8.56 -13.65 3.29
C ASP A 144 9.03 -12.21 3.39
N GLY A 145 9.83 -11.76 2.45
CA GLY A 145 10.32 -10.40 2.45
C GLY A 145 9.31 -9.38 1.90
N PRO A 146 9.54 -8.10 2.16
CA PRO A 146 8.73 -7.03 1.62
C PRO A 146 8.86 -6.96 0.10
N SER A 147 7.79 -6.66 -0.58
CA SER A 147 7.82 -6.36 -2.01
C SER A 147 7.41 -4.93 -2.28
N ILE A 148 8.03 -4.33 -3.29
CA ILE A 148 7.72 -3.00 -3.74
C ILE A 148 7.65 -2.97 -5.26
N SER A 149 6.60 -2.38 -5.78
CA SER A 149 6.49 -2.03 -7.19
C SER A 149 6.33 -0.53 -7.35
N ALA A 150 6.90 0.00 -8.43
CA ALA A 150 6.77 1.40 -8.78
C ALA A 150 6.12 1.52 -10.14
N TYR A 151 5.26 2.53 -10.29
CA TYR A 151 4.80 2.97 -11.58
C TYR A 151 5.23 4.42 -11.80
N SER A 152 5.38 4.83 -13.06
CA SER A 152 5.69 6.22 -13.38
C SER A 152 4.35 6.96 -13.58
N PRO A 153 3.84 7.67 -12.57
CA PRO A 153 2.60 8.39 -12.73
C PRO A 153 2.79 9.52 -13.74
N SER A 154 1.86 9.62 -14.67
CA SER A 154 1.77 10.77 -15.57
C SER A 154 0.57 11.61 -15.14
N GLY A 155 0.81 12.81 -14.65
CA GLY A 155 -0.25 13.72 -14.21
C GLY A 155 -0.40 13.77 -12.69
N SER A 156 -1.62 13.82 -12.21
CA SER A 156 -1.94 13.86 -10.79
C SER A 156 -2.72 12.63 -10.36
N GLN A 157 -2.56 12.25 -9.10
CA GLN A 157 -3.34 11.22 -8.44
C GLN A 157 -4.28 11.88 -7.45
N LEU A 158 -5.54 11.48 -7.49
CA LEU A 158 -6.53 11.84 -6.49
C LEU A 158 -6.58 10.72 -5.45
N SER A 159 -6.37 11.01 -4.18
CA SER A 159 -6.67 10.10 -3.07
C SER A 159 -7.90 10.58 -2.30
N VAL A 160 -8.83 9.68 -2.04
CA VAL A 160 -10.09 9.99 -1.36
C VAL A 160 -10.28 9.11 -0.13
N THR A 161 -10.81 9.71 0.94
CA THR A 161 -11.13 9.01 2.18
C THR A 161 -12.46 9.52 2.72
N PHE A 162 -13.39 8.62 3.03
CA PHE A 162 -14.62 8.96 3.72
C PHE A 162 -14.34 9.18 5.22
N LEU A 163 -14.62 10.37 5.71
CA LEU A 163 -14.38 10.75 7.11
C LEU A 163 -15.61 10.59 8.00
N GLY A 164 -16.80 10.39 7.41
CA GLY A 164 -18.04 10.25 8.13
C GLY A 164 -19.15 11.13 7.57
N GLY A 165 -20.21 11.27 8.30
CA GLY A 165 -21.37 12.11 7.97
C GLY A 165 -22.60 11.73 8.75
N SER A 166 -23.59 12.64 8.81
CA SER A 166 -24.84 12.45 9.54
C SER A 166 -25.98 11.91 8.67
N ALA A 167 -25.77 11.77 7.35
CA ALA A 167 -26.78 11.36 6.40
C ALA A 167 -27.56 10.12 6.79
N GLY A 168 -28.88 10.14 6.69
CA GLY A 168 -29.73 8.97 6.71
C GLY A 168 -29.56 8.09 5.47
N TYR A 169 -29.18 8.68 4.36
CA TYR A 169 -29.02 8.05 3.03
C TYR A 169 -27.75 7.23 2.89
N ASN A 170 -27.77 6.28 1.96
CA ASN A 170 -26.61 5.56 1.46
C ASN A 170 -26.12 6.24 0.17
N ASN A 171 -25.45 7.37 0.33
CA ASN A 171 -24.99 8.18 -0.79
C ASN A 171 -23.92 7.47 -1.61
N SER A 172 -23.93 7.65 -2.94
CA SER A 172 -22.80 7.30 -3.80
C SER A 172 -21.92 8.53 -4.00
N PHE A 173 -20.62 8.33 -4.22
CA PHE A 173 -19.66 9.39 -4.49
C PHE A 173 -18.81 9.04 -5.70
N GLY A 174 -18.48 10.05 -6.51
CA GLY A 174 -17.62 9.87 -7.68
C GLY A 174 -17.01 11.17 -8.16
N TYR A 175 -16.24 11.08 -9.23
CA TYR A 175 -15.67 12.22 -9.92
C TYR A 175 -16.22 12.36 -11.35
N TYR A 176 -16.11 13.55 -11.91
CA TYR A 176 -16.39 13.82 -13.33
C TYR A 176 -15.32 14.72 -13.94
N THR A 177 -15.14 14.58 -15.24
CA THR A 177 -14.30 15.49 -16.05
C THR A 177 -15.14 16.54 -16.74
N LYS A 178 -14.60 17.76 -16.84
CA LYS A 178 -15.25 18.93 -17.44
C LYS A 178 -14.77 19.16 -18.87
N ASP A 179 -15.67 19.63 -19.74
CA ASP A 179 -15.28 20.25 -21.01
C ASP A 179 -14.79 21.70 -20.80
N ALA A 180 -14.44 22.37 -21.90
CA ALA A 180 -14.00 23.79 -21.89
C ALA A 180 -15.05 24.75 -21.38
N ASP A 181 -16.34 24.39 -21.44
CA ASP A 181 -17.46 25.19 -20.97
C ASP A 181 -17.85 24.89 -19.51
N GLY A 182 -17.11 23.94 -18.86
CA GLY A 182 -17.35 23.50 -17.49
C GLY A 182 -18.44 22.44 -17.33
N ASN A 183 -18.98 21.90 -18.44
CA ASN A 183 -20.01 20.87 -18.37
C ASN A 183 -19.41 19.50 -18.04
N PRO A 184 -20.12 18.64 -17.28
CA PRO A 184 -19.68 17.28 -17.00
C PRO A 184 -19.79 16.41 -18.28
N VAL A 185 -18.68 15.73 -18.62
CA VAL A 185 -18.57 14.88 -19.82
C VAL A 185 -18.64 13.40 -19.45
N SER A 186 -17.75 12.97 -18.61
CA SER A 186 -17.59 11.59 -18.16
C SER A 186 -17.11 11.53 -16.73
N GLY A 187 -17.22 10.40 -16.09
CA GLY A 187 -16.76 10.21 -14.73
C GLY A 187 -16.80 8.76 -14.30
N GLU A 188 -16.59 8.55 -13.02
CA GLU A 188 -16.62 7.24 -12.41
C GLU A 188 -17.15 7.29 -10.98
N VAL A 189 -17.85 6.24 -10.59
CA VAL A 189 -18.29 6.03 -9.20
C VAL A 189 -17.11 5.49 -8.40
N ILE A 190 -16.56 6.30 -7.50
CA ILE A 190 -15.52 5.84 -6.57
C ILE A 190 -16.15 4.89 -5.54
N TRP A 191 -17.23 5.33 -4.90
CA TRP A 191 -17.97 4.49 -3.96
C TRP A 191 -19.45 4.43 -4.31
N ALA A 192 -19.94 3.25 -4.57
CA ALA A 192 -21.38 3.02 -4.76
C ALA A 192 -22.17 3.29 -3.46
N ASN A 193 -21.53 3.12 -2.30
CA ASN A 193 -22.03 3.54 -0.99
C ASN A 193 -20.86 4.06 -0.14
N VAL A 194 -20.86 5.36 0.16
CA VAL A 194 -19.77 6.00 0.93
C VAL A 194 -19.55 5.35 2.30
N LYS A 195 -20.60 4.86 2.97
CA LYS A 195 -20.53 4.24 4.31
C LYS A 195 -19.78 2.90 4.32
N THR A 196 -19.61 2.28 3.17
CA THR A 196 -18.84 1.03 3.00
C THR A 196 -17.56 1.24 2.19
N GLY A 197 -17.27 2.50 1.81
CA GLY A 197 -16.08 2.87 1.06
C GLY A 197 -14.80 2.73 1.90
N SER A 198 -13.79 2.12 1.32
CA SER A 198 -12.41 2.17 1.83
C SER A 198 -11.67 3.32 1.16
N PRO A 199 -10.57 3.84 1.74
CA PRO A 199 -9.72 4.80 1.05
C PRO A 199 -9.36 4.29 -0.35
N ASP A 200 -9.43 5.18 -1.34
CA ASP A 200 -9.23 4.84 -2.75
C ASP A 200 -8.36 5.89 -3.46
N THR A 201 -7.79 5.52 -4.59
CA THR A 201 -6.95 6.39 -5.41
C THR A 201 -7.33 6.30 -6.88
N VAL A 202 -7.38 7.44 -7.56
CA VAL A 202 -7.64 7.54 -8.99
C VAL A 202 -6.49 8.26 -9.67
N ASP A 203 -5.88 7.60 -10.64
CA ASP A 203 -4.71 8.12 -11.36
C ASP A 203 -5.09 8.92 -12.62
N SER A 204 -4.15 9.74 -13.07
CA SER A 204 -4.21 10.43 -14.37
C SER A 204 -5.39 11.40 -14.53
N LEU A 205 -5.90 11.93 -13.44
CA LEU A 205 -6.88 13.02 -13.46
C LEU A 205 -6.18 14.40 -13.49
N ASN A 206 -6.83 15.38 -14.12
CA ASN A 206 -6.37 16.77 -14.07
C ASN A 206 -7.21 17.53 -13.03
N PRO A 207 -6.62 18.07 -11.94
CA PRO A 207 -7.34 18.81 -10.91
C PRO A 207 -8.19 19.96 -11.45
N ASP A 208 -7.70 20.66 -12.47
CA ASP A 208 -8.38 21.86 -13.04
C ASP A 208 -9.65 21.51 -13.81
N THR A 209 -9.70 20.31 -14.36
CA THR A 209 -10.84 19.83 -15.15
C THR A 209 -11.63 18.70 -14.48
N THR A 210 -11.33 18.38 -13.22
CA THR A 210 -12.05 17.37 -12.46
C THR A 210 -12.95 18.03 -11.41
N GLY A 211 -14.18 17.55 -11.32
CA GLY A 211 -15.10 17.85 -10.23
C GLY A 211 -15.61 16.59 -9.58
N PHE A 212 -16.39 16.74 -8.52
CA PHE A 212 -16.95 15.62 -7.75
C PHE A 212 -18.47 15.63 -7.79
N PHE A 213 -19.07 14.49 -7.58
CA PHE A 213 -20.51 14.36 -7.47
C PHE A 213 -20.91 13.37 -6.37
N ILE A 214 -22.12 13.60 -5.83
CA ILE A 214 -22.83 12.60 -5.04
C ILE A 214 -24.14 12.25 -5.72
N ILE A 215 -24.64 11.02 -5.43
CA ILE A 215 -25.99 10.60 -5.80
C ILE A 215 -26.72 10.33 -4.49
N PRO A 216 -27.67 11.19 -4.09
CA PRO A 216 -28.41 11.03 -2.85
C PRO A 216 -29.08 9.67 -2.77
N ASN A 217 -28.77 8.89 -1.73
CA ASN A 217 -29.23 7.51 -1.54
C ASN A 217 -28.95 6.56 -2.72
N GLY A 218 -27.94 6.89 -3.53
CA GLY A 218 -27.62 6.16 -4.76
C GLY A 218 -27.31 4.69 -4.52
N GLY A 219 -26.63 4.36 -3.42
CA GLY A 219 -26.32 2.98 -3.06
C GLY A 219 -27.54 2.12 -2.73
N SER A 220 -28.66 2.72 -2.29
CA SER A 220 -29.90 2.01 -2.05
C SER A 220 -30.78 1.95 -3.33
N ASN A 221 -30.83 3.05 -4.08
CA ASN A 221 -31.75 3.21 -5.19
C ASN A 221 -31.29 2.56 -6.50
N ASN A 222 -30.00 2.24 -6.61
CA ASN A 222 -29.40 1.67 -7.83
C ASN A 222 -28.80 0.28 -7.55
N PRO A 223 -29.60 -0.78 -7.39
CA PRO A 223 -29.09 -2.12 -7.19
C PRO A 223 -28.24 -2.55 -8.39
N GLY A 224 -26.98 -2.91 -8.13
CA GLY A 224 -26.01 -3.24 -9.16
C GLY A 224 -25.01 -2.12 -9.49
N LEU A 225 -25.18 -0.93 -8.93
CA LEU A 225 -24.13 0.09 -8.97
C LEU A 225 -22.90 -0.39 -8.17
N SER A 226 -21.73 -0.30 -8.76
CA SER A 226 -20.48 -0.76 -8.17
C SER A 226 -19.40 0.33 -8.24
N ASN A 227 -18.40 0.22 -7.37
CA ASN A 227 -17.18 1.01 -7.48
C ASN A 227 -16.53 0.74 -8.85
N GLY A 228 -15.95 1.76 -9.47
CA GLY A 228 -15.38 1.69 -10.80
C GLY A 228 -16.41 1.79 -11.94
N SER A 229 -17.70 2.01 -11.65
CA SER A 229 -18.71 2.18 -12.70
C SER A 229 -18.51 3.48 -13.47
N ALA A 230 -18.27 3.38 -14.78
CA ALA A 230 -18.15 4.53 -15.67
C ALA A 230 -19.49 5.28 -15.77
N VAL A 231 -19.44 6.61 -15.60
CA VAL A 231 -20.60 7.50 -15.61
C VAL A 231 -20.54 8.43 -16.82
N THR A 232 -21.68 8.63 -17.46
CA THR A 232 -21.91 9.68 -18.46
C THR A 232 -23.00 10.62 -17.97
N PHE A 233 -22.98 11.84 -18.46
CA PHE A 233 -23.93 12.88 -18.04
C PHE A 233 -24.74 13.39 -19.22
N GLU A 234 -26.03 13.61 -18.99
CA GLU A 234 -26.94 14.19 -20.00
C GLU A 234 -27.81 15.27 -19.35
N LYS A 235 -27.97 16.40 -20.04
CA LYS A 235 -28.85 17.48 -19.58
C LYS A 235 -30.24 17.32 -20.13
N VAL A 236 -31.23 17.08 -19.28
CA VAL A 236 -32.63 16.87 -19.65
C VAL A 236 -33.51 17.88 -18.90
N GLY A 237 -34.25 18.71 -19.63
CA GLY A 237 -35.13 19.69 -18.98
C GLY A 237 -34.43 20.75 -18.11
N GLY A 238 -33.13 20.96 -18.32
CA GLY A 238 -32.33 21.89 -17.53
C GLY A 238 -31.54 21.22 -16.38
N GLN A 239 -31.87 20.01 -16.03
CA GLN A 239 -31.17 19.22 -15.02
C GLN A 239 -30.19 18.21 -15.64
N TRP A 240 -29.08 17.96 -14.95
CA TRP A 240 -28.14 16.90 -15.31
C TRP A 240 -28.60 15.54 -14.75
N ILE A 241 -28.45 14.52 -15.56
CA ILE A 241 -28.75 13.12 -15.22
C ILE A 241 -27.46 12.32 -15.37
N ALA A 242 -27.05 11.64 -14.30
CA ALA A 242 -25.94 10.67 -14.33
C ALA A 242 -26.45 9.31 -14.84
N LYS A 243 -25.68 8.67 -15.71
CA LYS A 243 -26.02 7.37 -16.33
C LYS A 243 -24.85 6.38 -16.23
N VAL A 244 -25.16 5.12 -15.95
CA VAL A 244 -24.24 3.99 -16.05
C VAL A 244 -24.77 3.00 -17.08
N GLY A 245 -23.95 2.67 -18.09
CA GLY A 245 -24.38 1.79 -19.17
C GLY A 245 -25.61 2.30 -19.95
N GLY A 246 -25.81 3.64 -20.00
CA GLY A 246 -26.95 4.28 -20.63
C GLY A 246 -28.23 4.33 -19.77
N VAL A 247 -28.22 3.73 -18.58
CA VAL A 247 -29.34 3.74 -17.63
C VAL A 247 -29.17 4.90 -16.65
N ALA A 248 -30.22 5.73 -16.49
CA ALA A 248 -30.20 6.82 -15.52
C ALA A 248 -30.08 6.30 -14.09
N LEU A 249 -29.20 6.91 -13.32
CA LEU A 249 -29.10 6.66 -11.89
C LEU A 249 -30.23 7.40 -11.15
N ILE A 250 -30.71 6.79 -10.10
CA ILE A 250 -31.84 7.27 -9.30
C ILE A 250 -31.29 7.81 -7.96
N GLY A 251 -31.41 9.08 -7.75
CA GLY A 251 -31.20 9.71 -6.44
C GLY A 251 -32.51 9.84 -5.66
N SER A 252 -32.42 10.36 -4.44
CA SER A 252 -33.57 10.75 -3.64
C SER A 252 -34.02 12.20 -3.96
N ASP A 253 -35.24 12.54 -3.56
CA ASP A 253 -35.82 13.90 -3.68
C ASP A 253 -35.87 14.48 -5.11
N GLY A 254 -35.93 13.58 -6.12
CA GLY A 254 -36.07 13.94 -7.52
C GLY A 254 -34.78 14.38 -8.20
N SER A 255 -33.64 14.35 -7.51
CA SER A 255 -32.33 14.62 -8.08
C SER A 255 -31.62 13.33 -8.46
N SER A 256 -31.02 13.29 -9.66
CA SER A 256 -30.21 12.15 -10.11
C SER A 256 -28.76 12.30 -9.65
N VAL A 257 -28.27 13.51 -9.51
CA VAL A 257 -26.87 13.83 -9.19
C VAL A 257 -26.76 15.24 -8.64
N LEU A 258 -25.89 15.43 -7.67
CA LEU A 258 -25.48 16.73 -7.13
C LEU A 258 -23.98 16.87 -7.33
N PHE A 259 -23.55 18.03 -7.83
CA PHE A 259 -22.18 18.32 -8.21
C PHE A 259 -21.48 19.23 -7.19
N SER A 260 -20.17 19.10 -7.10
CA SER A 260 -19.32 20.03 -6.36
C SER A 260 -19.35 21.44 -6.95
N ASP A 261 -19.62 21.58 -8.25
CA ASP A 261 -19.80 22.86 -8.91
C ASP A 261 -21.27 23.30 -8.80
N ALA A 262 -21.50 24.33 -8.01
CA ALA A 262 -22.85 24.85 -7.74
C ALA A 262 -23.61 25.28 -9.01
N ALA A 263 -22.90 25.69 -10.07
CA ALA A 263 -23.52 26.11 -11.33
C ALA A 263 -24.15 24.96 -12.13
N LEU A 264 -23.80 23.69 -11.79
CA LEU A 264 -24.37 22.51 -12.40
C LEU A 264 -25.63 22.02 -11.70
N ASN A 265 -25.91 22.49 -10.49
CA ASN A 265 -27.10 22.15 -9.70
C ASN A 265 -28.22 23.13 -9.97
N VAL A 266 -29.45 22.70 -9.86
CA VAL A 266 -30.63 23.59 -10.13
C VAL A 266 -30.89 24.54 -8.95
N ASP A 267 -30.57 24.08 -7.75
CA ASP A 267 -30.87 24.72 -6.47
C ASP A 267 -29.65 25.32 -5.76
N GLY A 268 -28.46 25.24 -6.36
CA GLY A 268 -27.27 25.93 -5.87
C GLY A 268 -26.18 25.00 -5.32
N ALA A 269 -25.52 25.43 -4.25
CA ALA A 269 -24.38 24.73 -3.70
C ALA A 269 -24.81 23.52 -2.84
N HIS A 270 -24.23 22.36 -3.11
CA HIS A 270 -24.34 21.14 -2.31
C HIS A 270 -23.00 20.71 -1.71
N LEU A 271 -21.98 21.51 -1.91
CA LEU A 271 -20.66 21.32 -1.31
C LEU A 271 -20.24 22.63 -0.66
N THR A 272 -19.74 22.55 0.55
CA THR A 272 -19.00 23.63 1.20
C THR A 272 -17.58 23.18 1.50
N ASP A 273 -16.64 24.09 1.35
CA ASP A 273 -15.24 23.91 1.71
C ASP A 273 -15.01 24.48 3.10
N ASN A 274 -14.04 23.95 3.81
CA ASN A 274 -13.58 24.45 5.10
C ASN A 274 -12.09 24.81 5.05
N ALA A 275 -11.50 25.21 6.17
CA ALA A 275 -10.09 25.62 6.23
C ALA A 275 -9.09 24.44 6.06
N GLU A 276 -9.56 23.19 6.07
CA GLU A 276 -8.72 22.03 5.88
C GLU A 276 -8.59 21.71 4.39
N PRO A 277 -7.38 21.79 3.80
CA PRO A 277 -7.19 21.56 2.38
C PRO A 277 -7.74 20.21 1.92
N GLY A 278 -8.56 20.22 0.86
CA GLY A 278 -9.15 19.02 0.27
C GLY A 278 -10.30 18.39 1.04
N ASN A 279 -10.74 19.00 2.15
CA ASN A 279 -11.91 18.51 2.86
C ASN A 279 -13.19 19.01 2.21
N GLN A 280 -14.14 18.10 1.97
CA GLN A 280 -15.40 18.31 1.30
C GLN A 280 -16.56 17.98 2.24
N ASN A 281 -17.45 18.92 2.46
CA ASN A 281 -18.64 18.78 3.28
C ASN A 281 -19.88 18.93 2.39
N TRP A 282 -20.66 17.84 2.29
CA TRP A 282 -21.77 17.75 1.35
C TRP A 282 -23.13 17.79 2.04
N GLU A 283 -24.08 18.42 1.34
CA GLU A 283 -25.52 18.41 1.60
C GLU A 283 -26.20 17.48 0.58
N ASP A 284 -26.93 16.47 1.05
CA ASP A 284 -27.56 15.45 0.20
C ASP A 284 -29.05 15.65 -0.05
N LEU A 285 -29.64 16.70 0.51
CA LEU A 285 -31.05 17.08 0.30
C LEU A 285 -31.21 18.13 -0.79
N THR A 286 -32.32 18.02 -1.53
CA THR A 286 -32.76 18.99 -2.53
C THR A 286 -34.11 19.60 -2.13
N GLY A 287 -34.35 20.85 -2.50
CA GLY A 287 -35.67 21.50 -2.35
C GLY A 287 -36.04 21.97 -0.95
N SER A 288 -35.45 21.48 0.10
CA SER A 288 -35.54 21.97 1.48
C SER A 288 -34.35 21.46 2.28
N PRO A 289 -33.14 21.86 1.88
CA PRO A 289 -31.92 21.48 2.61
C PRO A 289 -31.98 22.06 4.02
N ASP A 290 -31.37 21.41 4.98
CA ASP A 290 -31.17 21.99 6.31
C ASP A 290 -29.90 22.85 6.37
N ASP A 291 -29.17 22.91 5.24
CA ASP A 291 -27.99 23.75 4.98
C ASP A 291 -26.88 23.57 6.03
N ASP A 292 -26.76 22.38 6.61
CA ASP A 292 -25.76 22.13 7.64
C ASP A 292 -24.48 21.46 7.08
N PHE A 293 -24.49 21.01 5.83
CA PHE A 293 -23.36 20.45 5.07
C PHE A 293 -22.58 19.39 5.86
N ASN A 294 -23.28 18.53 6.56
CA ASN A 294 -22.66 17.48 7.38
C ASN A 294 -23.03 16.06 6.98
N ASP A 295 -23.80 15.88 5.90
CA ASP A 295 -24.32 14.60 5.46
C ASP A 295 -23.23 13.65 4.99
N VAL A 296 -22.26 14.15 4.22
CA VAL A 296 -21.13 13.38 3.74
C VAL A 296 -19.87 14.24 3.86
N ASN A 297 -18.89 13.74 4.62
CA ASN A 297 -17.59 14.38 4.77
C ASN A 297 -16.51 13.50 4.11
N ILE A 298 -15.79 14.07 3.15
CA ILE A 298 -14.76 13.39 2.35
C ILE A 298 -13.47 14.20 2.39
N GLN A 299 -12.35 13.54 2.53
CA GLN A 299 -11.03 14.08 2.27
C GLN A 299 -10.61 13.70 0.86
N ALA A 300 -10.41 14.69 -0.01
CA ALA A 300 -9.96 14.52 -1.39
C ALA A 300 -8.64 15.26 -1.58
N ASN A 301 -7.54 14.51 -1.65
CA ASN A 301 -6.20 15.07 -1.77
C ASN A 301 -5.64 14.81 -3.16
N TRP A 302 -5.07 15.85 -3.75
CA TRP A 302 -4.36 15.77 -5.03
C TRP A 302 -2.87 15.58 -4.78
N ASN A 303 -2.34 14.47 -5.25
CA ASN A 303 -0.90 14.23 -5.34
C ASN A 303 -0.45 14.64 -6.74
N LEU A 304 0.20 15.78 -6.84
CA LEU A 304 0.78 16.23 -8.10
C LEU A 304 2.13 15.53 -8.30
N PHE A 305 2.25 14.71 -9.33
CA PHE A 305 3.51 14.09 -9.74
C PHE A 305 4.27 14.94 -10.76
N ASN A 306 3.86 16.20 -10.92
CA ASN A 306 4.54 17.18 -11.74
C ASN A 306 5.02 18.33 -10.85
N LEU A 307 6.33 18.58 -10.87
CA LEU A 307 6.92 19.72 -10.16
C LEU A 307 7.19 20.80 -11.21
N GLN A 308 6.43 21.86 -11.17
CA GLN A 308 6.57 23.02 -12.06
C GLN A 308 6.69 24.28 -11.23
N VAL A 309 7.59 25.17 -11.61
CA VAL A 309 7.77 26.50 -11.03
C VAL A 309 7.66 27.55 -12.15
N ASP A 310 7.18 28.72 -11.80
CA ASP A 310 7.15 29.88 -12.66
C ASP A 310 8.38 30.74 -12.39
N GLU A 311 9.11 31.11 -13.45
CA GLU A 311 10.32 31.93 -13.33
C GLU A 311 10.02 33.40 -12.92
N THR A 312 8.76 33.85 -13.04
CA THR A 312 8.36 35.16 -12.51
C THR A 312 8.48 35.22 -10.98
N ASP A 313 8.44 34.07 -10.31
CA ASP A 313 8.60 33.94 -8.86
C ASP A 313 10.07 33.84 -8.42
N LEU A 314 11.02 33.92 -9.35
CA LEU A 314 12.46 33.91 -9.00
C LEU A 314 12.81 35.11 -8.14
N GLY A 315 13.25 34.84 -6.92
CA GLY A 315 13.61 35.82 -5.92
C GLY A 315 14.45 35.21 -4.83
N VAL A 316 14.36 35.73 -3.61
CA VAL A 316 14.93 35.12 -2.43
C VAL A 316 13.75 34.73 -1.52
N PRO A 317 13.52 33.42 -1.28
CA PRO A 317 14.43 32.26 -1.48
C PRO A 317 14.52 31.64 -2.87
N GLY A 318 13.62 31.90 -3.81
CA GLY A 318 13.56 31.24 -5.13
C GLY A 318 12.15 30.76 -5.46
N ALA A 319 11.92 30.38 -6.72
CA ALA A 319 10.64 29.75 -7.11
C ALA A 319 10.58 28.31 -6.60
N THR A 320 9.56 27.96 -5.84
CA THR A 320 9.45 26.67 -5.16
C THR A 320 8.12 25.97 -5.43
N THR A 321 8.17 24.64 -5.58
CA THR A 321 6.99 23.77 -5.61
C THR A 321 7.30 22.45 -4.96
N SER A 322 6.28 21.72 -4.54
CA SER A 322 6.47 20.37 -3.98
C SER A 322 5.31 19.45 -4.32
N GLY A 323 5.59 18.15 -4.38
CA GLY A 323 4.60 17.10 -4.61
C GLY A 323 4.94 15.83 -3.84
N ASN A 324 3.93 15.10 -3.41
CA ASN A 324 4.14 13.84 -2.72
C ASN A 324 4.18 12.69 -3.73
N PHE A 325 5.34 12.05 -3.84
CA PHE A 325 5.58 10.92 -4.76
C PHE A 325 5.55 9.55 -4.07
N ALA A 326 5.23 9.48 -2.78
CA ALA A 326 5.09 8.18 -2.09
C ALA A 326 4.03 7.29 -2.76
N GLY A 327 2.94 7.90 -3.25
CA GLY A 327 1.89 7.20 -3.98
C GLY A 327 2.32 6.55 -5.31
N ALA A 328 3.52 6.84 -5.82
CA ALA A 328 4.10 6.15 -6.97
C ALA A 328 4.60 4.73 -6.65
N PHE A 329 4.53 4.32 -5.39
CA PHE A 329 5.00 3.02 -4.93
C PHE A 329 3.86 2.23 -4.27
N THR A 330 3.64 1.01 -4.75
CA THR A 330 2.79 0.04 -4.06
C THR A 330 3.70 -0.84 -3.20
N ILE A 331 3.47 -0.82 -1.89
CA ILE A 331 4.29 -1.50 -0.89
C ILE A 331 3.49 -2.64 -0.28
N ASN A 332 4.09 -3.83 -0.27
CA ASN A 332 3.62 -4.97 0.51
C ASN A 332 4.74 -5.33 1.49
N ALA A 333 4.45 -5.24 2.77
CA ALA A 333 5.42 -5.45 3.84
C ALA A 333 5.57 -6.92 4.27
N GLY A 334 4.86 -7.84 3.62
CA GLY A 334 4.85 -9.24 4.06
C GLY A 334 4.05 -9.45 5.35
N GLU A 335 4.15 -10.66 5.90
CA GLU A 335 3.46 -11.06 7.15
C GLU A 335 4.11 -10.45 8.40
N ASP A 336 5.39 -10.07 8.33
CA ASP A 336 6.16 -9.50 9.42
C ASP A 336 5.86 -8.04 9.68
N GLY A 337 5.13 -7.44 8.75
CA GLY A 337 4.67 -6.06 8.83
C GLY A 337 5.74 -5.03 8.47
N LEU A 338 5.30 -3.80 8.27
CA LEU A 338 6.16 -2.70 7.86
C LEU A 338 6.92 -2.11 9.04
N LYS A 339 8.26 -2.15 8.98
CA LYS A 339 9.13 -1.44 9.93
C LYS A 339 9.42 -0.01 9.49
N SER A 340 9.79 0.18 8.21
CA SER A 340 10.05 1.52 7.69
C SER A 340 9.98 1.58 6.17
N VAL A 341 9.70 2.79 5.65
CA VAL A 341 9.92 3.15 4.26
C VAL A 341 10.82 4.36 4.23
N GLY A 342 11.86 4.31 3.40
CA GLY A 342 12.77 5.43 3.19
C GLY A 342 12.79 5.87 1.72
N TYR A 343 12.86 7.19 1.46
CA TYR A 343 12.89 7.75 0.11
C TYR A 343 14.18 8.50 -0.15
N SER A 344 14.71 8.39 -1.37
CA SER A 344 15.89 9.15 -1.81
C SER A 344 15.83 9.41 -3.31
N LEU A 345 16.38 10.56 -3.75
CA LEU A 345 16.60 10.86 -5.15
C LEU A 345 17.98 10.34 -5.57
N LYS A 346 18.06 9.82 -6.77
CA LYS A 346 19.31 9.34 -7.37
C LYS A 346 19.52 9.96 -8.74
N VAL A 347 20.77 10.28 -9.04
CA VAL A 347 21.26 10.82 -10.31
C VAL A 347 22.67 10.30 -10.54
N VAL A 348 23.13 10.29 -11.80
CA VAL A 348 24.53 10.09 -12.12
C VAL A 348 25.20 11.46 -12.19
N ASP A 349 26.22 11.68 -11.38
CA ASP A 349 26.94 12.95 -11.31
C ASP A 349 27.54 13.34 -12.65
N GLY A 350 27.38 14.61 -13.02
CA GLY A 350 27.86 15.15 -14.31
C GLY A 350 26.89 14.90 -15.48
N THR A 351 25.70 14.32 -15.23
CA THR A 351 24.70 14.13 -16.29
C THR A 351 24.18 15.47 -16.80
N VAL A 352 24.13 15.66 -18.12
CA VAL A 352 23.52 16.84 -18.75
C VAL A 352 22.00 16.80 -18.64
N SER A 353 21.42 17.88 -18.12
CA SER A 353 19.97 17.95 -17.84
C SER A 353 19.09 18.28 -19.04
N ASN A 354 19.67 18.71 -20.19
CA ASN A 354 19.03 19.37 -21.32
C ASN A 354 18.50 20.79 -21.02
N LEU A 355 18.80 21.32 -19.86
CA LEU A 355 18.54 22.70 -19.50
C LEU A 355 19.79 23.54 -19.71
N VAL A 356 19.61 24.85 -19.99
CA VAL A 356 20.70 25.83 -20.17
C VAL A 356 20.42 26.99 -19.21
N ASP A 357 21.41 27.38 -18.40
CA ASP A 357 21.34 28.57 -17.55
C ASP A 357 21.34 29.83 -18.41
N THR A 358 20.33 30.69 -18.25
CA THR A 358 20.19 31.89 -19.09
C THR A 358 21.37 32.83 -18.95
N ALA A 359 21.86 33.05 -17.73
CA ALA A 359 22.91 34.03 -17.45
C ALA A 359 24.28 33.62 -17.95
N SER A 360 24.64 32.34 -17.85
CA SER A 360 25.95 31.83 -18.31
C SER A 360 25.91 31.26 -19.72
N SER A 361 24.74 30.94 -20.25
CA SER A 361 24.56 30.18 -21.50
C SER A 361 25.20 28.79 -21.46
N GLN A 362 25.47 28.23 -20.27
CA GLN A 362 26.06 26.92 -20.08
C GLN A 362 24.99 25.87 -19.82
N ALA A 363 25.29 24.63 -20.22
CA ALA A 363 24.44 23.49 -19.92
C ALA A 363 24.37 23.26 -18.39
N VAL A 364 23.19 22.98 -17.88
CA VAL A 364 23.00 22.60 -16.49
C VAL A 364 23.30 21.12 -16.33
N LEU A 365 24.26 20.81 -15.47
CA LEU A 365 24.65 19.45 -15.09
C LEU A 365 23.98 19.06 -13.76
N LEU A 366 23.78 17.77 -13.56
CA LEU A 366 23.15 17.21 -12.35
C LEU A 366 24.20 16.52 -11.48
N LYS A 367 24.05 16.64 -10.17
CA LYS A 367 24.83 15.87 -9.19
C LYS A 367 23.99 15.57 -7.94
N SER A 368 24.37 14.50 -7.23
CA SER A 368 23.85 14.22 -5.89
C SER A 368 24.31 15.30 -4.92
N ASP A 369 23.43 15.67 -3.98
CA ASP A 369 23.79 16.57 -2.87
C ASP A 369 24.46 15.83 -1.70
N GLY A 370 24.54 14.49 -1.77
CA GLY A 370 25.07 13.62 -0.71
C GLY A 370 24.10 13.40 0.46
N ALA A 371 22.91 14.01 0.44
CA ALA A 371 21.89 13.89 1.48
C ALA A 371 20.59 13.27 0.96
N GLY A 372 20.60 12.69 -0.23
CA GLY A 372 19.44 12.06 -0.86
C GLY A 372 18.68 12.98 -1.81
N GLY A 373 19.18 14.17 -2.08
CA GLY A 373 18.67 15.13 -3.06
C GLY A 373 19.56 15.24 -4.31
N VAL A 374 19.16 16.13 -5.23
CA VAL A 374 19.84 16.42 -6.49
C VAL A 374 20.00 17.91 -6.69
N VAL A 375 21.17 18.33 -7.18
CA VAL A 375 21.47 19.71 -7.54
C VAL A 375 21.69 19.81 -9.03
N GLY A 376 20.97 20.72 -9.69
CA GLY A 376 21.30 21.22 -11.03
C GLY A 376 22.26 22.41 -10.89
N TYR A 377 23.40 22.35 -11.55
CA TYR A 377 24.43 23.38 -11.49
C TYR A 377 24.94 23.74 -12.87
N GLY A 378 25.32 25.00 -13.04
CA GLY A 378 25.99 25.54 -14.24
C GLY A 378 27.39 26.01 -13.89
N ASP A 379 28.35 25.87 -14.84
CA ASP A 379 29.64 26.49 -14.74
C ASP A 379 29.54 27.91 -15.27
N VAL A 380 29.42 28.89 -14.38
CA VAL A 380 29.19 30.29 -14.71
C VAL A 380 30.44 31.06 -15.09
N LYS A 381 31.63 30.50 -14.89
CA LYS A 381 32.93 31.17 -15.15
C LYS A 381 33.80 30.52 -16.20
N GLY A 382 33.35 29.42 -16.80
CA GLY A 382 34.13 28.61 -17.76
C GLY A 382 34.85 27.43 -17.10
N ALA A 383 35.08 26.38 -17.89
CA ALA A 383 35.57 25.11 -17.39
C ALA A 383 36.87 25.26 -16.59
N GLY A 384 36.80 25.01 -15.28
CA GLY A 384 37.99 24.79 -14.44
C GLY A 384 38.33 25.86 -13.41
N ASP A 385 37.58 26.96 -13.27
CA ASP A 385 37.90 28.01 -12.26
C ASP A 385 37.06 27.97 -10.97
N GLY A 386 36.30 26.86 -10.76
CA GLY A 386 35.57 26.60 -9.53
C GLY A 386 34.28 27.41 -9.32
N GLY A 387 33.72 27.95 -10.39
CA GLY A 387 32.54 28.78 -10.40
C GLY A 387 31.22 28.03 -10.58
N GLU A 388 31.05 26.83 -9.97
CA GLU A 388 29.77 26.14 -9.97
C GLU A 388 28.70 26.94 -9.22
N GLU A 389 27.61 27.29 -9.92
CA GLU A 389 26.45 27.95 -9.33
C GLU A 389 25.25 27.01 -9.37
N LYS A 390 24.49 26.97 -8.27
CA LYS A 390 23.23 26.21 -8.23
C LYS A 390 22.19 26.90 -9.10
N VAL A 391 21.61 26.15 -10.00
CA VAL A 391 20.51 26.57 -10.87
C VAL A 391 19.16 26.16 -10.25
N PHE A 392 19.10 24.93 -9.75
CA PHE A 392 17.96 24.42 -8.98
C PHE A 392 18.39 23.34 -7.99
N THR A 393 17.52 23.04 -7.05
CA THR A 393 17.64 21.90 -6.12
C THR A 393 16.37 21.06 -6.15
N LEU A 394 16.55 19.73 -6.09
CA LEU A 394 15.50 18.77 -5.80
C LEU A 394 15.83 18.10 -4.47
N THR A 395 14.96 18.22 -3.51
CA THR A 395 15.09 17.57 -2.22
C THR A 395 13.95 16.58 -2.00
N VAL A 396 14.16 15.56 -1.16
CA VAL A 396 13.11 14.63 -0.79
C VAL A 396 13.07 14.49 0.74
N ASN A 397 11.86 14.51 1.28
CA ASN A 397 11.66 14.09 2.66
C ASN A 397 11.76 12.57 2.71
N ALA A 398 12.81 12.08 3.38
CA ALA A 398 13.15 10.66 3.41
C ALA A 398 12.07 9.77 4.06
N THR A 399 11.14 10.34 4.84
CA THR A 399 10.07 9.58 5.50
C THR A 399 8.74 9.65 4.75
N THR A 400 8.43 10.80 4.16
CA THR A 400 7.11 11.05 3.56
C THR A 400 7.06 10.92 2.05
N GLY A 401 8.24 10.90 1.36
CA GLY A 401 8.30 10.89 -0.10
C GLY A 401 7.92 12.24 -0.75
N LEU A 402 7.76 13.31 0.05
CA LEU A 402 7.54 14.65 -0.45
C LEU A 402 8.81 15.14 -1.16
N VAL A 403 8.71 15.42 -2.45
CA VAL A 403 9.81 15.99 -3.27
C VAL A 403 9.53 17.48 -3.44
N SER A 404 10.56 18.30 -3.25
CA SER A 404 10.50 19.74 -3.45
C SER A 404 11.51 20.17 -4.51
N LEU A 405 11.06 21.00 -5.43
CA LEU A 405 11.89 21.69 -6.43
C LEU A 405 12.01 23.17 -5.99
N GLU A 406 13.24 23.66 -5.94
CA GLU A 406 13.55 25.08 -5.80
C GLU A 406 14.40 25.51 -6.99
N GLN A 407 13.90 26.45 -7.79
CA GLN A 407 14.64 27.05 -8.89
C GLN A 407 15.25 28.37 -8.41
N LEU A 408 16.55 28.52 -8.62
CA LEU A 408 17.35 29.63 -8.11
C LEU A 408 17.81 30.60 -9.23
N ARG A 409 17.83 30.11 -10.47
CA ARG A 409 18.31 30.88 -11.65
C ARG A 409 17.42 30.58 -12.84
N ALA A 410 17.29 31.58 -13.73
CA ALA A 410 16.48 31.44 -14.93
C ALA A 410 17.09 30.41 -15.92
N ILE A 411 16.23 29.63 -16.52
CA ILE A 411 16.52 28.66 -17.59
C ILE A 411 16.25 29.32 -18.94
N PHE A 412 17.08 29.02 -19.94
CA PHE A 412 16.91 29.54 -21.28
C PHE A 412 15.69 28.92 -21.97
N HIS A 413 14.78 29.79 -22.42
CA HIS A 413 13.60 29.46 -23.21
C HIS A 413 13.84 29.93 -24.66
N PRO A 414 13.85 29.03 -25.66
CA PRO A 414 14.18 29.40 -27.04
C PRO A 414 13.06 30.10 -27.81
N THR A 415 11.83 30.09 -27.30
CA THR A 415 10.68 30.76 -27.91
C THR A 415 10.35 32.07 -27.21
N THR A 416 9.48 32.89 -27.83
CA THR A 416 8.93 34.11 -27.22
C THR A 416 7.59 33.87 -26.52
N ASP A 417 7.19 32.61 -26.39
CA ASP A 417 5.98 32.22 -25.66
C ASP A 417 6.25 32.32 -24.16
N PRO A 418 5.53 33.16 -23.40
CA PRO A 418 5.74 33.30 -21.97
C PRO A 418 5.37 32.05 -21.17
N ASP A 419 4.54 31.17 -21.77
CA ASP A 419 4.08 29.93 -21.12
C ASP A 419 4.92 28.68 -21.56
N GLU A 420 6.07 28.90 -22.20
CA GLU A 420 6.94 27.80 -22.61
C GLU A 420 7.51 27.04 -21.41
N VAL A 421 7.20 25.74 -21.31
CA VAL A 421 7.72 24.85 -20.25
C VAL A 421 9.01 24.19 -20.68
N LYS A 422 10.04 24.24 -19.83
CA LYS A 422 11.25 23.43 -19.94
C LYS A 422 11.28 22.34 -18.89
N SER A 423 11.57 21.12 -19.30
CA SER A 423 11.58 19.95 -18.42
C SER A 423 12.93 19.27 -18.40
N LEU A 424 13.26 18.64 -17.29
CA LEU A 424 14.32 17.64 -17.22
C LEU A 424 13.98 16.48 -18.16
N ALA A 425 14.99 15.98 -18.88
CA ALA A 425 14.78 14.79 -19.70
C ALA A 425 14.37 13.58 -18.82
N SER A 426 13.47 12.76 -19.34
CA SER A 426 12.95 11.60 -18.63
C SER A 426 14.05 10.64 -18.18
N GLY A 427 13.96 10.12 -16.97
CA GLY A 427 14.85 9.12 -16.44
C GLY A 427 16.19 9.63 -15.89
N LEU A 428 16.48 10.94 -15.96
CA LEU A 428 17.71 11.51 -15.42
C LEU A 428 17.74 11.51 -13.88
N VAL A 429 16.62 11.83 -13.27
CA VAL A 429 16.46 11.77 -11.82
C VAL A 429 15.48 10.64 -11.48
N LYS A 430 15.84 9.82 -10.53
CA LYS A 430 15.01 8.69 -10.08
C LYS A 430 14.71 8.83 -8.60
N LEU A 431 13.43 8.74 -8.22
CA LEU A 431 13.04 8.52 -6.84
C LEU A 431 13.17 7.03 -6.54
N THR A 432 13.78 6.71 -5.42
CA THR A 432 13.93 5.34 -4.92
C THR A 432 13.21 5.25 -3.58
N ALA A 433 12.40 4.22 -3.40
CA ALA A 433 11.88 3.83 -2.11
C ALA A 433 12.62 2.58 -1.62
N THR A 434 12.92 2.53 -0.34
CA THR A 434 13.49 1.37 0.36
C THR A 434 12.51 0.95 1.44
N VAL A 435 12.08 -0.29 1.40
CA VAL A 435 11.17 -0.87 2.38
C VAL A 435 11.96 -1.79 3.29
N THR A 436 11.66 -1.74 4.57
CA THR A 436 12.18 -2.66 5.58
C THR A 436 10.99 -3.22 6.34
N ASP A 437 10.94 -4.53 6.48
CA ASP A 437 9.94 -5.26 7.26
C ASP A 437 10.32 -5.43 8.73
N GLY A 438 9.61 -6.30 9.46
CA GLY A 438 9.71 -6.41 10.91
C GLY A 438 10.93 -7.15 11.42
N ASP A 439 11.59 -8.00 10.63
CA ASP A 439 12.73 -8.83 11.06
C ASP A 439 14.14 -8.41 10.59
#